data_fbc12b1d2ca0e5c873aa185342b9d7af
#
_entry.id   fbc12b1d2ca0e5c873aa185342b9d7af
#
_cell.length_a   1.000
_cell.length_b   1.000
_cell.length_c   1.000
_cell.angle_alpha   90.00
_cell.angle_beta   90.00
_cell.angle_gamma   90.00
#
_symmetry.space_group_name_H-M   'P 1'
#
loop_
_entity.id
_entity.type
_entity.pdbx_description
1 polymer ?
#
loop_
_entity_poly.entity_id
_entity_poly.type
_entity_poly.pdbx_seq_one_letter_code
_entity_poly.pdbx_strand_id
1 'polypeptide(L)'
;YSALVDYLPCASHECDHDNFDFYTFYYRDTLHTNSFTMENAWLDEAAQLDPYSYNIAMNTQSGLKRGLEDGDLIQLETAKGRKVKGRVHLTQAIHPEGLGIAALCGHWAKGMPVAEGKGIFYNELLELDWENVNPVNLTLDLCSKVKVSRVEEN
;
A
#
# COMPACT_ATOMS: atom_id res chain seq x y z
N TYR A 1 -14.94 18.69 -20.68
CA TYR A 1 -15.42 19.10 -19.34
C TYR A 1 -16.92 18.90 -19.26
N SER A 2 -17.40 18.20 -18.22
CA SER A 2 -18.83 18.18 -17.87
C SER A 2 -19.14 19.39 -17.00
N ALA A 3 -20.25 20.07 -17.30
CA ALA A 3 -20.72 21.18 -16.48
C ALA A 3 -21.31 20.72 -15.14
N LEU A 4 -21.61 19.43 -15.02
CA LEU A 4 -22.09 18.80 -13.80
C LEU A 4 -20.99 17.86 -13.25
N VAL A 5 -20.82 17.89 -11.94
CA VAL A 5 -19.94 16.95 -11.24
C VAL A 5 -20.60 15.57 -11.31
N ASP A 6 -19.89 14.60 -11.85
CA ASP A 6 -20.31 13.21 -11.93
C ASP A 6 -19.21 12.28 -11.42
N TYR A 7 -19.57 11.05 -11.10
CA TYR A 7 -18.59 10.02 -10.74
C TYR A 7 -17.82 9.61 -12.00
N LEU A 8 -16.49 9.69 -11.90
CA LEU A 8 -15.59 9.12 -12.88
C LEU A 8 -14.82 7.97 -12.21
N PRO A 9 -14.86 6.77 -12.77
CA PRO A 9 -14.07 5.66 -12.23
C PRO A 9 -12.57 5.99 -12.29
N CYS A 10 -11.84 5.53 -11.29
CA CYS A 10 -10.41 5.60 -11.27
C CYS A 10 -9.83 4.67 -12.35
N ALA A 11 -8.91 5.15 -13.18
CA ALA A 11 -8.35 4.35 -14.28
C ALA A 11 -7.72 3.02 -13.80
N SER A 12 -7.13 3.03 -12.60
CA SER A 12 -6.57 1.82 -11.98
C SER A 12 -7.65 0.79 -11.57
N HIS A 13 -8.92 1.18 -11.49
CA HIS A 13 -10.03 0.28 -11.19
C HIS A 13 -10.58 -0.44 -12.44
N GLU A 14 -10.29 0.06 -13.62
CA GLU A 14 -10.76 -0.51 -14.90
C GLU A 14 -9.91 -1.71 -15.37
N CYS A 15 -9.03 -2.22 -14.51
CA CYS A 15 -8.24 -3.39 -14.80
C CYS A 15 -9.09 -4.66 -14.73
N ASP A 16 -9.41 -5.24 -15.88
CA ASP A 16 -10.20 -6.48 -16.05
C ASP A 16 -9.36 -7.76 -16.03
N HIS A 17 -8.15 -7.72 -15.50
CA HIS A 17 -7.31 -8.91 -15.43
C HIS A 17 -7.75 -9.80 -14.26
N ASP A 18 -7.98 -11.08 -14.53
CA ASP A 18 -8.21 -12.12 -13.53
C ASP A 18 -7.10 -12.10 -12.47
N ASN A 19 -7.47 -12.23 -11.20
CA ASN A 19 -6.59 -12.19 -10.02
C ASN A 19 -6.13 -10.80 -9.53
N PHE A 20 -6.51 -9.70 -10.16
CA PHE A 20 -6.30 -8.35 -9.61
C PHE A 20 -7.55 -7.94 -8.85
N ASP A 21 -7.70 -8.44 -7.63
CA ASP A 21 -8.94 -8.39 -6.86
C ASP A 21 -8.85 -7.56 -5.58
N PHE A 22 -7.72 -6.90 -5.36
CA PHE A 22 -7.53 -5.99 -4.24
C PHE A 22 -7.29 -4.56 -4.68
N TYR A 23 -7.88 -3.63 -3.93
CA TYR A 23 -7.66 -2.21 -4.05
C TYR A 23 -6.73 -1.74 -2.94
N THR A 24 -5.59 -1.17 -3.31
CA THR A 24 -4.70 -0.56 -2.33
C THR A 24 -5.17 0.84 -1.97
N PHE A 25 -5.03 1.20 -0.72
CA PHE A 25 -5.17 2.57 -0.26
C PHE A 25 -4.11 2.86 0.78
N TYR A 26 -3.72 4.12 0.87
CA TYR A 26 -2.78 4.54 1.90
C TYR A 26 -3.51 5.29 3.01
N TYR A 27 -2.94 5.23 4.20
CA TYR A 27 -3.37 6.02 5.35
C TYR A 27 -2.17 6.69 6.01
N ARG A 28 -2.44 7.71 6.82
CA ARG A 28 -1.44 8.33 7.66
C ARG A 28 -1.30 7.56 8.96
N ASP A 29 -0.07 7.27 9.31
CA ASP A 29 0.27 6.69 10.61
C ASP A 29 -0.03 7.70 11.73
N THR A 30 -0.38 7.18 12.90
CA THR A 30 -0.70 8.01 14.09
C THR A 30 0.56 8.46 14.84
N LEU A 31 1.66 7.75 14.71
CA LEU A 31 2.92 7.99 15.42
C LEU A 31 3.87 8.88 14.62
N HIS A 32 3.84 8.79 13.29
CA HIS A 32 4.76 9.48 12.41
C HIS A 32 4.14 10.65 11.65
N THR A 33 4.87 11.76 11.55
CA THR A 33 4.51 12.87 10.66
C THR A 33 5.06 12.61 9.25
N ASN A 34 4.36 11.79 8.48
CA ASN A 34 4.83 11.28 7.21
C ASN A 34 6.29 10.74 7.33
N SER A 35 7.09 10.85 6.28
CA SER A 35 8.49 10.42 6.30
C SER A 35 9.44 11.29 7.12
N PHE A 36 9.01 12.46 7.59
CA PHE A 36 9.88 13.39 8.33
C PHE A 36 10.39 12.85 9.66
N THR A 37 9.65 11.96 10.29
CA THR A 37 9.99 11.44 11.62
C THR A 37 10.52 10.00 11.58
N MET A 38 10.76 9.45 10.39
CA MET A 38 11.20 8.06 10.23
C MET A 38 12.59 7.78 10.85
N GLU A 39 13.44 8.80 10.99
CA GLU A 39 14.75 8.70 11.66
C GLU A 39 14.68 8.97 13.17
N ASN A 40 13.50 9.17 13.74
CA ASN A 40 13.34 9.29 15.17
C ASN A 40 13.26 7.91 15.81
N ALA A 41 14.33 7.48 16.47
CA ALA A 41 14.44 6.15 17.08
C ALA A 41 13.36 5.85 18.13
N TRP A 42 12.88 6.86 18.86
CA TRP A 42 11.80 6.70 19.85
C TRP A 42 10.46 6.40 19.20
N LEU A 43 10.17 7.11 18.12
CA LEU A 43 8.94 6.86 17.35
C LEU A 43 9.01 5.53 16.60
N ASP A 44 10.18 5.17 16.08
CA ASP A 44 10.41 3.88 15.46
C ASP A 44 10.19 2.71 16.44
N GLU A 45 10.73 2.82 17.66
CA GLU A 45 10.53 1.79 18.70
C GLU A 45 9.04 1.63 19.04
N ALA A 46 8.29 2.73 19.14
CA ALA A 46 6.85 2.68 19.33
C ALA A 46 6.11 2.11 18.11
N ALA A 47 6.51 2.49 16.90
CA ALA A 47 5.89 2.04 15.64
C ALA A 47 6.11 0.54 15.37
N GLN A 48 7.20 -0.06 15.87
CA GLN A 48 7.42 -1.51 15.79
C GLN A 48 6.38 -2.31 16.61
N LEU A 49 5.75 -1.68 17.60
CA LEU A 49 4.67 -2.29 18.39
C LEU A 49 3.29 -2.09 17.75
N ASP A 50 3.17 -1.18 16.79
CA ASP A 50 1.93 -0.94 16.05
C ASP A 50 1.91 -1.79 14.77
N PRO A 51 1.02 -2.79 14.66
CA PRO A 51 0.96 -3.68 13.51
C PRO A 51 0.57 -2.96 12.21
N TYR A 52 0.08 -1.72 12.28
CA TYR A 52 -0.31 -0.94 11.11
C TYR A 52 0.80 -0.06 10.53
N SER A 53 1.86 0.23 11.29
CA SER A 53 2.89 1.16 10.85
C SER A 53 3.76 0.62 9.71
N TYR A 54 4.18 -0.64 9.77
CA TYR A 54 5.15 -1.22 8.82
C TYR A 54 4.60 -2.37 7.97
N ASN A 55 3.36 -2.79 8.20
CA ASN A 55 2.77 -3.94 7.54
C ASN A 55 1.69 -3.54 6.53
N ILE A 56 1.31 -4.50 5.70
CA ILE A 56 0.16 -4.41 4.80
C ILE A 56 -1.06 -4.92 5.56
N ALA A 57 -1.98 -4.04 5.91
CA ALA A 57 -3.22 -4.43 6.54
C ALA A 57 -4.15 -5.10 5.51
N MET A 58 -4.60 -6.31 5.82
CA MET A 58 -5.50 -7.11 4.97
C MET A 58 -6.64 -7.68 5.82
N ASN A 59 -7.83 -7.81 5.22
CA ASN A 59 -8.94 -8.45 5.90
C ASN A 59 -8.62 -9.93 6.23
N THR A 60 -8.85 -10.31 7.49
CA THR A 60 -8.56 -11.67 7.99
C THR A 60 -9.18 -12.77 7.13
N GLN A 61 -10.46 -12.64 6.75
CA GLN A 61 -11.12 -13.67 5.93
C GLN A 61 -10.51 -13.78 4.54
N SER A 62 -10.12 -12.63 3.95
CA SER A 62 -9.49 -12.59 2.64
C SER A 62 -8.09 -13.19 2.64
N GLY A 63 -7.32 -12.96 3.71
CA GLY A 63 -6.01 -13.59 3.91
C GLY A 63 -6.11 -15.10 4.10
N LEU A 64 -6.98 -15.56 5.01
CA LEU A 64 -7.17 -16.98 5.28
C LEU A 64 -7.66 -17.75 4.05
N LYS A 65 -8.56 -17.19 3.24
CA LYS A 65 -8.98 -17.81 1.97
C LYS A 65 -7.83 -18.03 0.99
N ARG A 66 -6.72 -17.28 1.12
CA ARG A 66 -5.51 -17.41 0.30
C ARG A 66 -4.41 -18.22 0.97
N GLY A 67 -4.69 -18.80 2.14
CA GLY A 67 -3.71 -19.57 2.92
C GLY A 67 -2.60 -18.70 3.51
N LEU A 68 -2.89 -17.41 3.75
CA LEU A 68 -1.97 -16.49 4.39
C LEU A 68 -2.17 -16.50 5.90
N GLU A 69 -1.07 -16.39 6.63
CA GLU A 69 -1.01 -16.20 8.07
C GLU A 69 -0.53 -14.79 8.41
N ASP A 70 -0.85 -14.31 9.61
CA ASP A 70 -0.38 -13.02 10.08
C ASP A 70 1.16 -12.99 10.13
N GLY A 71 1.77 -11.96 9.55
CA GLY A 71 3.21 -11.83 9.45
C GLY A 71 3.84 -12.45 8.19
N ASP A 72 3.10 -13.18 7.36
CA ASP A 72 3.62 -13.72 6.10
C ASP A 72 4.18 -12.60 5.20
N LEU A 73 5.28 -12.90 4.50
CA LEU A 73 5.80 -12.02 3.48
C LEU A 73 4.98 -12.18 2.19
N ILE A 74 4.39 -11.08 1.74
CA ILE A 74 3.59 -11.04 0.51
C ILE A 74 4.17 -10.05 -0.50
N GLN A 75 3.88 -10.29 -1.78
CA GLN A 75 4.15 -9.38 -2.87
C GLN A 75 2.84 -8.87 -3.44
N LEU A 76 2.75 -7.56 -3.58
CA LEU A 76 1.71 -6.89 -4.34
C LEU A 76 2.24 -6.58 -5.73
N GLU A 77 1.42 -6.81 -6.77
CA GLU A 77 1.79 -6.52 -8.14
C GLU A 77 0.63 -5.85 -8.87
N THR A 78 0.89 -4.71 -9.52
CA THR A 78 -0.08 -4.02 -10.38
C THR A 78 -0.15 -4.65 -11.76
N ALA A 79 -1.19 -4.34 -12.53
CA ALA A 79 -1.35 -4.83 -13.91
C ALA A 79 -0.19 -4.42 -14.83
N LYS A 80 0.45 -3.29 -14.58
CA LYS A 80 1.64 -2.84 -15.32
C LYS A 80 2.97 -3.43 -14.80
N GLY A 81 2.88 -4.37 -13.83
CA GLY A 81 4.05 -5.12 -13.36
C GLY A 81 4.87 -4.40 -12.27
N ARG A 82 4.37 -3.32 -11.68
CA ARG A 82 4.99 -2.70 -10.52
C ARG A 82 4.82 -3.59 -9.29
N LYS A 83 5.85 -3.71 -8.48
CA LYS A 83 5.88 -4.69 -7.37
C LYS A 83 6.42 -4.07 -6.11
N VAL A 84 5.76 -4.38 -5.00
CA VAL A 84 6.29 -4.13 -3.65
C VAL A 84 6.14 -5.40 -2.81
N LYS A 85 6.96 -5.52 -1.79
CA LYS A 85 6.89 -6.61 -0.81
C LYS A 85 6.73 -6.05 0.58
N GLY A 86 5.99 -6.77 1.41
CA GLY A 86 5.83 -6.41 2.81
C GLY A 86 5.18 -7.54 3.59
N ARG A 87 5.25 -7.47 4.91
CA ARG A 87 4.55 -8.43 5.77
C ARG A 87 3.07 -8.07 5.86
N VAL A 88 2.22 -9.07 5.87
CA VAL A 88 0.77 -8.89 6.03
C VAL A 88 0.40 -8.82 7.50
N HIS A 89 -0.48 -7.90 7.86
CA HIS A 89 -1.20 -7.88 9.12
C HIS A 89 -2.68 -8.19 8.87
N LEU A 90 -3.15 -9.32 9.41
CA LEU A 90 -4.53 -9.77 9.24
C LEU A 90 -5.45 -9.14 10.28
N THR A 91 -6.40 -8.33 9.84
CA THR A 91 -7.32 -7.58 10.70
C THR A 91 -8.74 -7.56 10.14
N GLN A 92 -9.73 -7.43 11.01
CA GLN A 92 -11.12 -7.22 10.58
C GLN A 92 -11.46 -5.75 10.31
N ALA A 93 -10.53 -4.83 10.59
CA ALA A 93 -10.74 -3.39 10.41
C ALA A 93 -10.65 -2.94 8.94
N ILE A 94 -10.25 -3.83 8.03
CA ILE A 94 -10.07 -3.53 6.60
C ILE A 94 -11.19 -4.21 5.79
N HIS A 95 -11.68 -3.51 4.76
CA HIS A 95 -12.64 -4.08 3.81
C HIS A 95 -12.07 -5.35 3.14
N PRO A 96 -12.89 -6.39 2.86
CA PRO A 96 -12.39 -7.65 2.29
C PRO A 96 -11.63 -7.52 0.97
N GLU A 97 -11.88 -6.49 0.17
CA GLU A 97 -11.20 -6.20 -1.09
C GLU A 97 -10.12 -5.12 -0.94
N GLY A 98 -9.90 -4.59 0.27
CA GLY A 98 -8.97 -3.50 0.52
C GLY A 98 -7.63 -3.98 1.08
N LEU A 99 -6.56 -3.29 0.73
CA LEU A 99 -5.23 -3.41 1.34
C LEU A 99 -4.78 -2.03 1.81
N GLY A 100 -4.60 -1.90 3.12
CA GLY A 100 -4.14 -0.65 3.73
C GLY A 100 -2.63 -0.62 3.91
N ILE A 101 -1.98 0.49 3.55
CA ILE A 101 -0.53 0.66 3.67
C ILE A 101 -0.26 2.04 4.27
N ALA A 102 0.59 2.12 5.29
CA ALA A 102 1.03 3.41 5.84
C ALA A 102 1.95 4.13 4.84
N ALA A 103 1.56 5.34 4.42
CA ALA A 103 2.23 6.08 3.33
C ALA A 103 3.44 6.90 3.79
N LEU A 104 4.29 6.34 4.64
CA LEU A 104 5.40 7.09 5.25
C LEU A 104 6.75 6.40 5.15
N CYS A 105 6.79 5.11 4.93
CA CYS A 105 7.98 4.29 5.02
C CYS A 105 8.32 3.57 3.71
N GLY A 106 9.28 2.66 3.76
CA GLY A 106 9.72 1.86 2.63
C GLY A 106 10.73 2.52 1.71
N HIS A 107 10.95 3.84 1.82
CA HIS A 107 12.05 4.51 1.13
C HIS A 107 13.24 4.70 2.07
N TRP A 108 14.42 4.73 1.49
CA TRP A 108 15.66 4.82 2.24
C TRP A 108 16.69 5.69 1.51
N ALA A 109 17.54 6.36 2.27
CA ALA A 109 18.70 7.07 1.78
C ALA A 109 19.88 6.82 2.72
N LYS A 110 21.11 6.95 2.24
CA LYS A 110 22.34 6.66 3.01
C LYS A 110 22.43 7.39 4.37
N GLY A 111 21.73 8.50 4.54
CA GLY A 111 21.63 9.25 5.79
C GLY A 111 20.47 8.85 6.71
N MET A 112 19.74 7.77 6.39
CA MET A 112 18.53 7.35 7.09
C MET A 112 18.62 5.89 7.58
N PRO A 113 19.54 5.56 8.49
CA PRO A 113 19.77 4.18 8.92
C PRO A 113 18.62 3.59 9.75
N VAL A 114 17.82 4.41 10.44
CA VAL A 114 16.68 3.93 11.22
C VAL A 114 15.53 3.49 10.32
N ALA A 115 15.29 4.19 9.21
CA ALA A 115 14.23 3.87 8.25
C ALA A 115 14.58 2.68 7.33
N GLU A 116 15.84 2.24 7.29
CA GLU A 116 16.30 1.22 6.36
C GLU A 116 15.55 -0.10 6.54
N GLY A 117 15.00 -0.61 5.44
CA GLY A 117 14.32 -1.91 5.40
C GLY A 117 12.96 -1.98 6.10
N LYS A 118 12.41 -0.84 6.52
CA LYS A 118 11.13 -0.79 7.25
C LYS A 118 9.98 -0.32 6.38
N GLY A 119 8.87 -1.06 6.46
CA GLY A 119 7.63 -0.73 5.76
C GLY A 119 7.67 -0.92 4.25
N ILE A 120 6.69 -0.35 3.58
CA ILE A 120 6.45 -0.49 2.14
C ILE A 120 6.43 0.88 1.48
N PHE A 121 7.20 1.07 0.41
CA PHE A 121 7.18 2.30 -0.36
C PHE A 121 5.97 2.32 -1.30
N TYR A 122 4.87 2.87 -0.81
CA TYR A 122 3.59 2.89 -1.52
C TYR A 122 3.67 3.50 -2.92
N ASN A 123 4.51 4.54 -3.10
CA ASN A 123 4.64 5.21 -4.40
C ASN A 123 5.18 4.30 -5.52
N GLU A 124 5.83 3.19 -5.18
CA GLU A 124 6.25 2.21 -6.19
C GLU A 124 5.07 1.47 -6.84
N LEU A 125 3.90 1.46 -6.21
CA LEU A 125 2.67 0.91 -6.80
C LEU A 125 1.95 1.90 -7.71
N LEU A 126 2.22 3.20 -7.57
CA LEU A 126 1.50 4.23 -8.31
C LEU A 126 1.99 4.31 -9.76
N GLU A 127 1.05 4.43 -10.67
CA GLU A 127 1.31 4.58 -12.09
C GLU A 127 1.41 6.05 -12.45
N LEU A 128 2.64 6.50 -12.73
CA LEU A 128 2.97 7.89 -13.03
C LEU A 128 2.93 8.14 -14.54
N ASP A 129 1.77 8.02 -15.16
CA ASP A 129 1.56 8.38 -16.56
C ASP A 129 0.41 9.37 -16.73
N TRP A 130 0.35 10.01 -17.89
CA TRP A 130 -0.67 11.02 -18.17
C TRP A 130 -2.10 10.47 -18.22
N GLU A 131 -2.28 9.17 -18.42
CA GLU A 131 -3.58 8.51 -18.46
C GLU A 131 -4.19 8.39 -17.06
N ASN A 132 -3.34 8.33 -16.03
CA ASN A 132 -3.73 8.21 -14.63
C ASN A 132 -3.75 9.56 -13.87
N VAL A 133 -3.58 10.67 -14.58
CA VAL A 133 -3.59 12.01 -14.00
C VAL A 133 -4.93 12.67 -14.25
N ASN A 134 -5.54 13.22 -13.19
CA ASN A 134 -6.75 14.02 -13.35
C ASN A 134 -6.43 15.26 -14.21
N PRO A 135 -7.13 15.46 -15.34
CA PRO A 135 -6.78 16.53 -16.30
C PRO A 135 -7.06 17.96 -15.78
N VAL A 136 -7.80 18.09 -14.68
CA VAL A 136 -8.17 19.39 -14.12
C VAL A 136 -7.15 19.87 -13.09
N ASN A 137 -6.80 19.00 -12.14
CA ASN A 137 -5.96 19.36 -10.99
C ASN A 137 -4.60 18.67 -10.97
N LEU A 138 -4.30 17.84 -11.99
CA LEU A 138 -3.05 17.11 -12.15
C LEU A 138 -2.74 16.15 -10.96
N THR A 139 -3.73 15.73 -10.21
CA THR A 139 -3.53 14.71 -9.18
C THR A 139 -3.51 13.31 -9.79
N LEU A 140 -2.69 12.44 -9.20
CA LEU A 140 -2.67 11.02 -9.54
C LEU A 140 -3.79 10.26 -8.84
N ASP A 141 -4.24 9.19 -9.45
CA ASP A 141 -5.00 8.18 -8.77
C ASP A 141 -4.12 7.50 -7.72
N LEU A 142 -4.49 7.64 -6.45
CA LEU A 142 -3.72 7.12 -5.32
C LEU A 142 -4.20 5.72 -4.87
N CYS A 143 -4.97 5.05 -5.68
CA CYS A 143 -5.44 3.69 -5.48
C CYS A 143 -4.99 2.83 -6.66
N SER A 144 -4.35 1.70 -6.39
CA SER A 144 -3.96 0.73 -7.42
C SER A 144 -4.68 -0.58 -7.19
N LYS A 145 -5.13 -1.21 -8.28
CA LYS A 145 -5.65 -2.57 -8.25
C LYS A 145 -4.47 -3.55 -8.36
N VAL A 146 -4.39 -4.50 -7.43
CA VAL A 146 -3.24 -5.40 -7.32
C VAL A 146 -3.66 -6.86 -7.15
N LYS A 147 -2.78 -7.75 -7.58
CA LYS A 147 -2.81 -9.16 -7.15
C LYS A 147 -1.85 -9.35 -5.98
N VAL A 148 -2.16 -10.34 -5.14
CA VAL A 148 -1.37 -10.71 -3.97
C VAL A 148 -0.80 -12.11 -4.17
N SER A 149 0.48 -12.28 -3.89
CA SER A 149 1.14 -13.58 -3.86
C SER A 149 2.02 -13.72 -2.62
N ARG A 150 2.03 -14.93 -2.04
CA ARG A 150 2.97 -15.25 -0.95
C ARG A 150 4.39 -15.32 -1.49
N VAL A 151 5.35 -14.86 -0.73
CA VAL A 151 6.79 -14.96 -1.02
C VAL A 151 7.39 -15.97 -0.06
N GLU A 152 8.03 -17.00 -0.57
CA GLU A 152 8.79 -17.94 0.26
C GLU A 152 10.07 -17.25 0.74
N GLU A 153 10.30 -17.27 2.04
CA GLU A 153 11.56 -16.84 2.64
C GLU A 153 12.55 -18.00 2.49
N ASN A 154 13.60 -17.80 1.70
CA ASN A 154 14.69 -18.76 1.52
C ASN A 154 15.66 -18.69 2.70
#